data_3b24fd65b0dc5f205f787862b7a27553
#
_entry.id   3b24fd65b0dc5f205f787862b7a27553
#
_cell.length_a   1.000
_cell.length_b   1.000
_cell.length_c   1.000
_cell.angle_alpha   90.00
_cell.angle_beta   90.00
_cell.angle_gamma   90.00
#
_symmetry.space_group_name_H-M   'P 1'
#
loop_
_entity.id
_entity.type
_entity.pdbx_description
1 polymer ?
#
loop_
_entity_poly.entity_id
_entity_poly.type
_entity_poly.pdbx_seq_one_letter_code
_entity_poly.pdbx_strand_id
1 'polypeptide(L)'
;MGPASLAEKMEERFTYGQYYQWDDGERWELIDGVPYNMTAAPVRRHQGILVRVSSRIEEFLRDKPCQVYFAPFDVRLPDFSEQDDNDVPTVVQPDLVVVCDEKKLDDRGCRGAPDLVLEILSPSTSRKDIGVKFSLYERHGVREYWIIHPAEESLMVFTIGEDGKYGRPQGYGRGDLAISTVLEGVELNLEEVFAE
;
A
#
# COMPACT_ATOMS: atom_id res chain seq x y z
N MET A 1 -14.23 5.50 28.08
CA MET A 1 -13.49 6.74 27.75
C MET A 1 -13.95 7.11 26.35
N GLY A 2 -14.33 8.36 26.11
CA GLY A 2 -14.65 8.81 24.74
C GLY A 2 -13.40 8.76 23.85
N PRO A 3 -13.58 8.70 22.51
CA PRO A 3 -12.46 8.73 21.58
C PRO A 3 -11.66 10.02 21.79
N ALA A 4 -10.33 9.92 21.85
CA ALA A 4 -9.44 11.07 21.89
C ALA A 4 -9.69 11.96 20.66
N SER A 5 -9.60 13.28 20.83
CA SER A 5 -9.72 14.22 19.73
C SER A 5 -8.57 14.01 18.72
N LEU A 6 -8.76 14.44 17.47
CA LEU A 6 -7.73 14.37 16.44
C LEU A 6 -6.41 15.05 16.90
N ALA A 7 -6.54 16.19 17.59
CA ALA A 7 -5.40 16.94 18.12
C ALA A 7 -4.63 16.14 19.19
N GLU A 8 -5.35 15.46 20.11
CA GLU A 8 -4.73 14.62 21.13
C GLU A 8 -4.00 13.42 20.51
N LYS A 9 -4.58 12.77 19.48
CA LYS A 9 -3.91 11.66 18.77
C LYS A 9 -2.62 12.09 18.06
N MET A 10 -2.48 13.31 17.62
CA MET A 10 -1.28 13.79 16.92
C MET A 10 -0.07 14.06 17.83
N GLU A 11 -0.27 14.23 19.14
CA GLU A 11 0.80 14.48 20.10
C GLU A 11 1.36 13.17 20.73
N GLU A 12 0.61 12.09 20.65
CA GLU A 12 0.98 10.78 21.20
C GLU A 12 1.51 9.84 20.12
N ARG A 13 2.29 8.84 20.54
CA ARG A 13 2.72 7.71 19.69
C ARG A 13 1.89 6.49 20.02
N PHE A 14 1.39 5.85 19.00
CA PHE A 14 0.49 4.70 19.13
C PHE A 14 1.11 3.44 18.53
N THR A 15 0.60 2.31 18.97
CA THR A 15 0.96 0.99 18.46
C THR A 15 -0.26 0.33 17.82
N TYR A 16 -0.03 -0.77 17.10
CA TYR A 16 -1.11 -1.54 16.47
C TYR A 16 -2.13 -2.06 17.50
N GLY A 17 -1.66 -2.52 18.68
CA GLY A 17 -2.56 -2.97 19.74
C GLY A 17 -3.53 -1.89 20.23
N GLN A 18 -3.10 -0.64 20.26
CA GLN A 18 -3.96 0.51 20.58
C GLN A 18 -4.86 0.87 19.40
N TYR A 19 -4.30 0.95 18.19
CA TYR A 19 -5.03 1.21 16.94
C TYR A 19 -6.19 0.23 16.74
N TYR A 20 -5.96 -1.06 16.95
CA TYR A 20 -6.96 -2.11 16.76
C TYR A 20 -8.17 -1.99 17.69
N GLN A 21 -8.05 -1.23 18.76
CA GLN A 21 -9.14 -0.97 19.72
C GLN A 21 -9.91 0.33 19.44
N TRP A 22 -9.51 1.10 18.41
CA TRP A 22 -10.21 2.33 18.09
C TRP A 22 -11.57 2.02 17.45
N ASP A 23 -12.60 2.65 18.01
CA ASP A 23 -13.99 2.53 17.56
C ASP A 23 -14.59 3.94 17.49
N ASP A 24 -13.98 4.78 16.64
CA ASP A 24 -14.42 6.16 16.40
C ASP A 24 -15.15 6.32 15.05
N GLY A 25 -15.31 5.22 14.29
CA GLY A 25 -15.94 5.20 12.98
C GLY A 25 -15.07 5.79 11.86
N GLU A 26 -13.82 6.15 12.17
CA GLU A 26 -12.87 6.70 11.23
C GLU A 26 -11.87 5.64 10.75
N ARG A 27 -11.24 5.89 9.62
CA ARG A 27 -10.14 5.04 9.12
C ARG A 27 -8.81 5.74 9.37
N TRP A 28 -7.87 4.99 9.90
CA TRP A 28 -6.55 5.50 10.28
C TRP A 28 -5.43 4.65 9.70
N GLU A 29 -4.29 5.26 9.49
CA GLU A 29 -3.00 4.60 9.35
C GLU A 29 -2.09 5.07 10.48
N LEU A 30 -1.16 4.22 10.90
CA LEU A 30 -0.07 4.61 11.80
C LEU A 30 1.24 4.55 11.03
N ILE A 31 2.04 5.62 11.10
CA ILE A 31 3.39 5.61 10.56
C ILE A 31 4.34 6.09 11.66
N ASP A 32 5.21 5.21 12.12
CA ASP A 32 6.11 5.45 13.25
C ASP A 32 5.34 5.93 14.51
N GLY A 33 4.17 5.34 14.75
CA GLY A 33 3.27 5.67 15.86
C GLY A 33 2.45 6.95 15.68
N VAL A 34 2.63 7.68 14.58
CA VAL A 34 1.83 8.87 14.26
C VAL A 34 0.56 8.47 13.52
N PRO A 35 -0.64 8.85 14.02
CA PRO A 35 -1.88 8.54 13.33
C PRO A 35 -2.13 9.51 12.17
N TYR A 36 -2.52 8.94 11.04
CA TYR A 36 -2.97 9.67 9.85
C TYR A 36 -4.41 9.28 9.55
N ASN A 37 -5.31 10.26 9.57
CA ASN A 37 -6.69 10.03 9.16
C ASN A 37 -6.74 9.74 7.67
N MET A 38 -7.40 8.67 7.29
CA MET A 38 -7.65 8.33 5.89
C MET A 38 -8.94 9.02 5.45
N THR A 39 -8.77 10.16 4.83
CA THR A 39 -9.84 11.02 4.34
C THR A 39 -10.85 10.31 3.43
N ALA A 40 -11.96 10.98 3.20
CA ALA A 40 -13.13 10.67 2.36
C ALA A 40 -12.99 9.53 1.33
N ALA A 41 -14.10 8.85 1.06
CA ALA A 41 -14.22 7.78 0.07
C ALA A 41 -13.55 8.15 -1.27
N PRO A 42 -12.79 7.22 -1.88
CA PRO A 42 -12.13 7.46 -3.16
C PRO A 42 -13.13 7.82 -4.26
N VAL A 43 -12.74 8.71 -5.17
CA VAL A 43 -13.56 9.11 -6.30
C VAL A 43 -13.74 7.95 -7.32
N ARG A 44 -14.80 8.02 -8.13
CA ARG A 44 -15.16 6.99 -9.13
C ARG A 44 -13.96 6.55 -10.01
N ARG A 45 -13.12 7.50 -10.47
CA ARG A 45 -11.96 7.20 -11.33
C ARG A 45 -10.91 6.35 -10.62
N HIS A 46 -10.63 6.67 -9.35
CA HIS A 46 -9.73 5.87 -8.50
C HIS A 46 -10.24 4.44 -8.36
N GLN A 47 -11.51 4.25 -8.02
CA GLN A 47 -12.14 2.94 -7.90
C GLN A 47 -12.11 2.15 -9.22
N GLY A 48 -12.38 2.83 -10.35
CA GLY A 48 -12.32 2.20 -11.66
C GLY A 48 -10.93 1.67 -12.02
N ILE A 49 -9.88 2.45 -11.73
CA ILE A 49 -8.49 2.03 -11.90
C ILE A 49 -8.17 0.85 -10.99
N LEU A 50 -8.50 0.94 -9.69
CA LEU A 50 -8.24 -0.12 -8.72
C LEU A 50 -8.86 -1.45 -9.16
N VAL A 51 -10.12 -1.45 -9.61
CA VAL A 51 -10.80 -2.67 -10.08
C VAL A 51 -10.09 -3.28 -11.29
N ARG A 52 -9.68 -2.49 -12.27
CA ARG A 52 -9.02 -3.01 -13.48
C ARG A 52 -7.66 -3.61 -13.17
N VAL A 53 -6.87 -2.90 -12.35
CA VAL A 53 -5.54 -3.38 -11.92
C VAL A 53 -5.68 -4.66 -11.08
N SER A 54 -6.55 -4.64 -10.07
CA SER A 54 -6.75 -5.81 -9.19
C SER A 54 -7.25 -7.03 -9.95
N SER A 55 -8.19 -6.85 -10.88
CA SER A 55 -8.70 -7.95 -11.70
C SER A 55 -7.61 -8.57 -12.58
N ARG A 56 -6.72 -7.75 -13.15
CA ARG A 56 -5.63 -8.24 -14.00
C ARG A 56 -4.57 -8.98 -13.19
N ILE A 57 -4.22 -8.46 -12.00
CA ILE A 57 -3.28 -9.13 -11.10
C ILE A 57 -3.90 -10.43 -10.56
N GLU A 58 -5.14 -10.43 -10.13
CA GLU A 58 -5.85 -11.62 -9.63
C GLU A 58 -5.92 -12.72 -10.71
N GLU A 59 -6.26 -12.36 -11.94
CA GLU A 59 -6.28 -13.31 -13.07
C GLU A 59 -4.91 -13.96 -13.29
N PHE A 60 -3.85 -13.13 -13.23
CA PHE A 60 -2.48 -13.61 -13.39
C PHE A 60 -2.04 -14.51 -12.23
N LEU A 61 -2.44 -14.20 -10.99
CA LEU A 61 -2.05 -14.94 -9.79
C LEU A 61 -2.87 -16.23 -9.59
N ARG A 62 -3.90 -16.49 -10.40
CA ARG A 62 -4.67 -17.72 -10.34
C ARG A 62 -3.72 -18.93 -10.46
N ASP A 63 -3.83 -19.85 -9.55
CA ASP A 63 -2.98 -21.05 -9.46
C ASP A 63 -1.50 -20.76 -9.11
N LYS A 64 -1.18 -19.56 -8.60
CA LYS A 64 0.14 -19.17 -8.10
C LYS A 64 0.12 -18.96 -6.58
N PRO A 65 1.27 -19.01 -5.90
CA PRO A 65 1.32 -18.89 -4.44
C PRO A 65 1.03 -17.48 -3.92
N CYS A 66 1.18 -16.46 -4.77
CA CYS A 66 0.96 -15.07 -4.36
C CYS A 66 -0.54 -14.75 -4.30
N GLN A 67 -0.92 -13.89 -3.37
CA GLN A 67 -2.29 -13.43 -3.17
C GLN A 67 -2.35 -11.90 -3.26
N VAL A 68 -3.45 -11.37 -3.82
CA VAL A 68 -3.67 -9.92 -3.94
C VAL A 68 -4.78 -9.49 -2.99
N TYR A 69 -4.55 -8.37 -2.31
CA TYR A 69 -5.51 -7.73 -1.42
C TYR A 69 -5.60 -6.25 -1.73
N PHE A 70 -6.73 -5.63 -1.42
CA PHE A 70 -6.98 -4.20 -1.60
C PHE A 70 -7.67 -3.59 -0.37
N ALA A 71 -7.50 -2.29 -0.20
CA ALA A 71 -8.01 -1.56 0.95
C ALA A 71 -9.53 -1.74 1.18
N PRO A 72 -9.99 -1.85 2.45
CA PRO A 72 -9.20 -1.79 3.67
C PRO A 72 -8.51 -3.12 3.98
N PHE A 73 -7.21 -3.13 4.07
CA PHE A 73 -6.40 -4.30 4.41
C PHE A 73 -5.15 -3.83 5.17
N ASP A 74 -5.02 -4.23 6.44
CA ASP A 74 -3.93 -3.78 7.29
C ASP A 74 -2.61 -4.43 6.91
N VAL A 75 -1.60 -3.61 6.66
CA VAL A 75 -0.20 -4.03 6.52
C VAL A 75 0.56 -3.51 7.71
N ARG A 76 0.91 -4.41 8.63
CA ARG A 76 1.69 -4.14 9.83
C ARG A 76 3.17 -4.27 9.51
N LEU A 77 3.91 -3.21 9.69
CA LEU A 77 5.34 -3.14 9.37
C LEU A 77 6.15 -3.06 10.66
N PRO A 78 6.57 -4.20 11.26
CA PRO A 78 7.40 -4.21 12.45
C PRO A 78 8.81 -3.69 12.15
N ASP A 79 9.43 -3.01 13.13
CA ASP A 79 10.81 -2.52 12.99
C ASP A 79 11.84 -3.66 13.03
N PHE A 80 11.49 -4.78 13.67
CA PHE A 80 12.29 -6.01 13.73
C PHE A 80 11.39 -7.25 13.82
N SER A 81 11.88 -8.41 13.40
CA SER A 81 11.08 -9.62 13.19
C SER A 81 10.41 -10.17 14.46
N GLU A 82 11.06 -10.02 15.61
CA GLU A 82 10.62 -10.52 16.91
C GLU A 82 9.72 -9.54 17.67
N GLN A 83 9.44 -8.36 17.12
CA GLN A 83 8.56 -7.37 17.76
C GLN A 83 7.17 -7.97 17.99
N ASP A 84 6.61 -7.78 19.19
CA ASP A 84 5.23 -8.19 19.46
C ASP A 84 4.28 -7.44 18.52
N ASP A 85 3.26 -8.15 18.02
CA ASP A 85 2.33 -7.58 17.04
C ASP A 85 1.59 -6.35 17.59
N ASN A 86 1.26 -6.38 18.89
CA ASN A 86 0.60 -5.26 19.53
C ASN A 86 1.50 -4.02 19.69
N ASP A 87 2.82 -4.19 19.63
CA ASP A 87 3.81 -3.10 19.78
C ASP A 87 4.27 -2.52 18.44
N VAL A 88 3.79 -3.04 17.30
CA VAL A 88 4.13 -2.54 15.97
C VAL A 88 3.67 -1.08 15.83
N PRO A 89 4.58 -0.12 15.54
CA PRO A 89 4.23 1.30 15.49
C PRO A 89 3.71 1.74 14.11
N THR A 90 3.72 0.83 13.13
CA THR A 90 3.36 1.15 11.75
C THR A 90 2.34 0.17 11.20
N VAL A 91 1.19 0.70 10.84
CA VAL A 91 0.15 -0.02 10.10
C VAL A 91 -0.40 0.89 9.02
N VAL A 92 -0.37 0.43 7.79
CA VAL A 92 -0.86 1.16 6.61
C VAL A 92 -1.89 0.34 5.86
N GLN A 93 -2.73 1.01 5.07
CA GLN A 93 -3.74 0.39 4.22
C GLN A 93 -3.55 0.82 2.77
N PRO A 94 -2.57 0.24 2.06
CA PRO A 94 -2.33 0.55 0.66
C PRO A 94 -3.55 0.22 -0.21
N ASP A 95 -3.71 0.91 -1.31
CA ASP A 95 -4.83 0.64 -2.24
C ASP A 95 -4.81 -0.81 -2.73
N LEU A 96 -3.62 -1.37 -3.01
CA LEU A 96 -3.45 -2.78 -3.36
C LEU A 96 -2.09 -3.30 -2.89
N VAL A 97 -2.05 -4.55 -2.44
CA VAL A 97 -0.83 -5.28 -2.11
C VAL A 97 -0.82 -6.67 -2.71
N VAL A 98 0.35 -7.20 -3.01
CA VAL A 98 0.56 -8.61 -3.32
C VAL A 98 1.50 -9.22 -2.30
N VAL A 99 1.12 -10.37 -1.76
CA VAL A 99 1.88 -11.13 -0.77
C VAL A 99 2.12 -12.53 -1.28
N CYS A 100 3.40 -12.93 -1.39
CA CYS A 100 3.80 -14.25 -1.91
C CYS A 100 4.19 -15.24 -0.80
N ASP A 101 4.45 -14.75 0.41
CA ASP A 101 4.71 -15.59 1.58
C ASP A 101 3.45 -15.65 2.47
N GLU A 102 2.74 -16.77 2.40
CA GLU A 102 1.51 -17.00 3.19
C GLU A 102 1.73 -16.85 4.70
N LYS A 103 2.96 -17.05 5.20
CA LYS A 103 3.28 -16.89 6.63
C LYS A 103 3.16 -15.44 7.10
N LYS A 104 3.13 -14.49 6.19
CA LYS A 104 2.87 -13.07 6.49
C LYS A 104 1.40 -12.75 6.63
N LEU A 105 0.49 -13.67 6.29
CA LEU A 105 -0.94 -13.47 6.27
C LEU A 105 -1.61 -14.06 7.51
N ASP A 106 -2.52 -13.32 8.11
CA ASP A 106 -3.42 -13.76 9.15
C ASP A 106 -4.79 -13.08 9.02
N ASP A 107 -5.73 -13.38 9.93
CA ASP A 107 -7.09 -12.80 9.92
C ASP A 107 -7.11 -11.27 10.06
N ARG A 108 -6.00 -10.66 10.46
CA ARG A 108 -5.87 -9.20 10.63
C ARG A 108 -5.18 -8.52 9.46
N GLY A 109 -4.73 -9.25 8.44
CA GLY A 109 -4.06 -8.71 7.26
C GLY A 109 -2.65 -9.27 7.05
N CYS A 110 -1.72 -8.41 6.63
CA CYS A 110 -0.33 -8.77 6.38
C CYS A 110 0.58 -8.29 7.52
N ARG A 111 1.52 -9.16 7.95
CA ARG A 111 2.59 -8.81 8.89
C ARG A 111 3.95 -8.89 8.21
N GLY A 112 4.62 -7.75 8.12
CA GLY A 112 5.85 -7.58 7.35
C GLY A 112 5.59 -6.99 5.97
N ALA A 113 6.66 -6.74 5.22
CA ALA A 113 6.58 -6.11 3.90
C ALA A 113 5.90 -7.03 2.88
N PRO A 114 4.84 -6.56 2.17
CA PRO A 114 4.35 -7.21 0.96
C PRO A 114 5.43 -7.27 -0.12
N ASP A 115 5.25 -8.13 -1.12
CA ASP A 115 6.13 -8.21 -2.27
C ASP A 115 5.93 -7.04 -3.23
N LEU A 116 4.69 -6.61 -3.40
CA LEU A 116 4.32 -5.43 -4.20
C LEU A 116 3.29 -4.59 -3.42
N VAL A 117 3.48 -3.28 -3.46
CA VAL A 117 2.51 -2.28 -2.98
C VAL A 117 2.14 -1.36 -4.15
N LEU A 118 0.86 -1.04 -4.28
CA LEU A 118 0.37 -0.06 -5.25
C LEU A 118 -0.48 0.99 -4.54
N GLU A 119 -0.20 2.26 -4.85
CA GLU A 119 -0.99 3.42 -4.43
C GLU A 119 -1.50 4.19 -5.66
N ILE A 120 -2.77 4.57 -5.64
CA ILE A 120 -3.41 5.38 -6.66
C ILE A 120 -3.56 6.79 -6.11
N LEU A 121 -2.79 7.72 -6.63
CA LEU A 121 -2.74 9.08 -6.11
C LEU A 121 -4.09 9.80 -6.16
N SER A 122 -4.39 10.49 -5.09
CA SER A 122 -5.43 11.52 -5.01
C SER A 122 -4.82 12.87 -4.63
N PRO A 123 -5.48 14.00 -4.89
CA PRO A 123 -4.97 15.31 -4.48
C PRO A 123 -4.66 15.42 -2.97
N SER A 124 -5.37 14.64 -2.15
CA SER A 124 -5.21 14.65 -0.69
C SER A 124 -4.08 13.75 -0.18
N THR A 125 -3.72 12.68 -0.91
CA THR A 125 -2.75 11.66 -0.46
C THR A 125 -1.40 11.76 -1.14
N SER A 126 -1.31 12.37 -2.32
CA SER A 126 -0.12 12.36 -3.18
C SER A 126 1.19 12.73 -2.45
N ARG A 127 1.17 13.74 -1.58
CA ARG A 127 2.36 14.13 -0.80
C ARG A 127 2.81 13.04 0.18
N LYS A 128 1.85 12.35 0.81
CA LYS A 128 2.13 11.26 1.73
C LYS A 128 2.66 10.04 0.98
N ASP A 129 2.01 9.67 -0.11
CA ASP A 129 2.34 8.46 -0.89
C ASP A 129 3.72 8.59 -1.58
N ILE A 130 4.01 9.74 -2.21
CA ILE A 130 5.29 9.98 -2.88
C ILE A 130 6.44 10.20 -1.88
N GLY A 131 6.18 10.72 -0.69
CA GLY A 131 7.20 11.07 0.30
C GLY A 131 7.30 10.08 1.45
N VAL A 132 6.33 10.14 2.36
CA VAL A 132 6.40 9.38 3.62
C VAL A 132 6.31 7.88 3.37
N LYS A 133 5.34 7.43 2.58
CA LYS A 133 5.15 6.00 2.26
C LYS A 133 6.27 5.46 1.39
N PHE A 134 6.83 6.26 0.46
CA PHE A 134 7.99 5.85 -0.32
C PHE A 134 9.16 5.44 0.59
N SER A 135 9.55 6.31 1.52
CA SER A 135 10.63 6.03 2.48
C SER A 135 10.28 4.88 3.43
N LEU A 136 9.01 4.75 3.80
CA LEU A 136 8.51 3.68 4.63
C LEU A 136 8.66 2.32 3.94
N TYR A 137 8.16 2.19 2.71
CA TYR A 137 8.20 0.94 1.96
C TYR A 137 9.63 0.53 1.60
N GLU A 138 10.48 1.50 1.25
CA GLU A 138 11.91 1.26 1.05
C GLU A 138 12.57 0.69 2.31
N ARG A 139 12.37 1.35 3.46
CA ARG A 139 12.97 0.96 4.75
C ARG A 139 12.58 -0.45 5.18
N HIS A 140 11.33 -0.85 4.94
CA HIS A 140 10.82 -2.17 5.30
C HIS A 140 11.07 -3.24 4.23
N GLY A 141 11.65 -2.88 3.07
CA GLY A 141 12.04 -3.83 2.04
C GLY A 141 10.88 -4.32 1.17
N VAL A 142 9.85 -3.49 0.94
CA VAL A 142 8.85 -3.76 -0.11
C VAL A 142 9.58 -3.83 -1.44
N ARG A 143 9.47 -4.98 -2.12
CA ARG A 143 10.30 -5.27 -3.30
C ARG A 143 9.96 -4.42 -4.51
N GLU A 144 8.67 -4.11 -4.68
CA GLU A 144 8.20 -3.27 -5.78
C GLU A 144 7.10 -2.30 -5.29
N TYR A 145 7.25 -1.02 -5.60
CA TYR A 145 6.31 0.03 -5.25
C TYR A 145 5.79 0.72 -6.51
N TRP A 146 4.50 0.65 -6.72
CA TRP A 146 3.80 1.21 -7.88
C TRP A 146 2.99 2.44 -7.48
N ILE A 147 3.18 3.53 -8.21
CA ILE A 147 2.43 4.77 -8.03
C ILE A 147 1.67 5.08 -9.31
N ILE A 148 0.35 5.00 -9.26
CA ILE A 148 -0.52 5.40 -10.36
C ILE A 148 -0.94 6.86 -10.16
N HIS A 149 -0.78 7.66 -11.19
CA HIS A 149 -1.21 9.05 -11.26
C HIS A 149 -2.43 9.18 -12.20
N PRO A 150 -3.68 9.20 -11.68
CA PRO A 150 -4.87 9.14 -12.52
C PRO A 150 -5.04 10.33 -13.46
N ALA A 151 -4.65 11.55 -13.02
CA ALA A 151 -4.79 12.77 -13.82
C ALA A 151 -3.79 12.82 -15.00
N GLU A 152 -2.60 12.25 -14.81
CA GLU A 152 -1.54 12.19 -15.83
C GLU A 152 -1.58 10.89 -16.65
N GLU A 153 -2.48 9.97 -16.31
CA GLU A 153 -2.58 8.64 -16.92
C GLU A 153 -1.24 7.93 -16.99
N SER A 154 -0.51 7.95 -15.87
CA SER A 154 0.84 7.40 -15.78
C SER A 154 1.00 6.45 -14.58
N LEU A 155 1.99 5.57 -14.69
CA LEU A 155 2.44 4.64 -13.66
C LEU A 155 3.94 4.78 -13.49
N MET A 156 4.39 4.90 -12.25
CA MET A 156 5.80 4.78 -11.86
C MET A 156 6.00 3.48 -11.09
N VAL A 157 6.99 2.70 -11.49
CA VAL A 157 7.39 1.44 -10.86
C VAL A 157 8.77 1.61 -10.25
N PHE A 158 8.85 1.49 -8.93
CA PHE A 158 10.09 1.49 -8.17
C PHE A 158 10.42 0.08 -7.74
N THR A 159 11.62 -0.40 -8.04
CA THR A 159 12.11 -1.71 -7.64
C THR A 159 13.28 -1.56 -6.68
N ILE A 160 13.29 -2.36 -5.60
CA ILE A 160 14.35 -2.33 -4.61
C ILE A 160 15.61 -2.98 -5.18
N GLY A 161 16.74 -2.31 -5.04
CA GLY A 161 18.05 -2.82 -5.46
C GLY A 161 18.73 -3.68 -4.40
N GLU A 162 19.90 -4.23 -4.73
CA GLU A 162 20.72 -5.02 -3.80
C GLU A 162 21.21 -4.22 -2.58
N ASP A 163 21.25 -2.91 -2.71
CA ASP A 163 21.60 -1.97 -1.63
C ASP A 163 20.42 -1.66 -0.68
N GLY A 164 19.24 -2.27 -0.92
CA GLY A 164 18.04 -2.06 -0.14
C GLY A 164 17.38 -0.70 -0.41
N LYS A 165 17.68 -0.07 -1.55
CA LYS A 165 17.11 1.22 -1.96
C LYS A 165 16.32 1.09 -3.24
N TYR A 166 15.29 1.95 -3.38
CA TYR A 166 14.60 2.08 -4.65
C TYR A 166 15.49 2.80 -5.67
N GLY A 167 15.63 2.19 -6.84
CA GLY A 167 16.32 2.77 -7.97
C GLY A 167 15.51 3.89 -8.65
N ARG A 168 15.97 4.32 -9.83
CA ARG A 168 15.18 5.20 -10.67
C ARG A 168 13.89 4.48 -11.09
N PRO A 169 12.72 5.13 -11.02
CA PRO A 169 11.48 4.49 -11.43
C PRO A 169 11.48 4.23 -12.95
N GLN A 170 10.86 3.13 -13.32
CA GLN A 170 10.39 2.95 -14.69
C GLN A 170 9.06 3.69 -14.81
N GLY A 171 8.98 4.62 -15.76
CA GLY A 171 7.78 5.41 -16.03
C GLY A 171 7.04 4.86 -17.25
N TYR A 172 5.72 4.74 -17.12
CA TYR A 172 4.82 4.28 -18.17
C TYR A 172 3.66 5.26 -18.31
N GLY A 173 3.25 5.56 -19.54
CA GLY A 173 2.09 6.36 -19.87
C GLY A 173 0.95 5.53 -20.44
N ARG A 174 -0.19 6.17 -20.68
CA ARG A 174 -1.30 5.55 -21.40
C ARG A 174 -0.83 4.97 -22.74
N GLY A 175 -1.22 3.73 -23.03
CA GLY A 175 -0.80 3.00 -24.24
C GLY A 175 0.45 2.12 -24.06
N ASP A 176 1.18 2.30 -22.93
CA ASP A 176 2.32 1.43 -22.63
C ASP A 176 1.87 0.13 -21.95
N LEU A 177 2.73 -0.87 -22.04
CA LEU A 177 2.62 -2.14 -21.32
C LEU A 177 3.59 -2.11 -20.14
N ALA A 178 3.09 -1.96 -18.94
CA ALA A 178 3.91 -1.99 -17.73
C ALA A 178 4.14 -3.44 -17.28
N ILE A 179 5.37 -3.73 -16.87
CA ILE A 179 5.81 -5.06 -16.43
C ILE A 179 6.28 -5.02 -14.97
N SER A 180 5.92 -6.05 -14.21
CA SER A 180 6.48 -6.28 -12.88
C SER A 180 7.77 -7.08 -12.99
N THR A 181 8.77 -6.70 -12.20
CA THR A 181 10.01 -7.47 -12.04
C THR A 181 9.93 -8.47 -10.90
N VAL A 182 9.01 -8.23 -9.95
CA VAL A 182 8.78 -9.07 -8.76
C VAL A 182 7.75 -10.16 -9.04
N LEU A 183 6.72 -9.83 -9.81
CA LEU A 183 5.70 -10.78 -10.27
C LEU A 183 5.99 -11.13 -11.74
N GLU A 184 6.99 -11.99 -11.95
CA GLU A 184 7.47 -12.34 -13.27
C GLU A 184 6.33 -12.79 -14.21
N GLY A 185 6.16 -12.04 -15.33
CA GLY A 185 5.13 -12.24 -16.32
C GLY A 185 3.83 -11.47 -16.08
N VAL A 186 3.74 -10.65 -15.01
CA VAL A 186 2.64 -9.66 -14.91
C VAL A 186 2.88 -8.55 -15.92
N GLU A 187 1.89 -8.36 -16.77
CA GLU A 187 1.82 -7.27 -17.73
C GLU A 187 0.52 -6.50 -17.52
N LEU A 188 0.63 -5.18 -17.41
CA LEU A 188 -0.49 -4.28 -17.21
C LEU A 188 -0.62 -3.33 -18.41
N ASN A 189 -1.65 -3.51 -19.20
CA ASN A 189 -1.96 -2.62 -20.33
C ASN A 189 -2.57 -1.32 -19.80
N LEU A 190 -1.83 -0.22 -19.88
CA LEU A 190 -2.28 1.05 -19.33
C LEU A 190 -3.40 1.72 -20.14
N GLU A 191 -3.58 1.38 -21.41
CA GLU A 191 -4.76 1.80 -22.17
C GLU A 191 -6.05 1.24 -21.53
N GLU A 192 -6.02 -0.02 -21.06
CA GLU A 192 -7.16 -0.65 -20.39
C GLU A 192 -7.33 -0.10 -18.97
N VAL A 193 -6.24 0.13 -18.25
CA VAL A 193 -6.26 0.65 -16.87
C VAL A 193 -6.91 2.03 -16.82
N PHE A 194 -6.60 2.91 -17.78
CA PHE A 194 -7.10 4.28 -17.83
C PHE A 194 -8.36 4.44 -18.72
N ALA A 195 -8.93 3.36 -19.23
CA ALA A 195 -10.21 3.42 -19.92
C ALA A 195 -11.31 3.99 -19.02
N GLU A 196 -12.24 4.79 -19.58
CA GLU A 196 -13.38 5.39 -18.86
C GLU A 196 -14.57 4.41 -18.70
#